data_1e7c59838d9ef5beb2d8aab3fdd07426
#
_entry.id   1e7c59838d9ef5beb2d8aab3fdd07426
#
_cell.length_a   1.000
_cell.length_b   1.000
_cell.length_c   1.000
_cell.angle_alpha   90.00
_cell.angle_beta   90.00
_cell.angle_gamma   90.00
#
_symmetry.space_group_name_H-M   'P 1'
#
loop_
_entity.id
_entity.type
_entity.pdbx_description
1 polymer ?
#
loop_
_entity_poly.entity_id
_entity_poly.type
_entity_poly.pdbx_seq_one_letter_code
_entity_poly.pdbx_strand_id
1 'polypeptide(L)'
;MFYIKTKKKFKNNALEIKDIVKKLKQLNYVEDELTEKVEQNIDFAKRHLVDTIYKQAILEGVATTFADTESIIEGGKVNNMTSEDVLKIINLKHAWEFILNKNVILSDTNFALLCEINKIVEQGFYYTAGKIRNVPVTIGGTTWKPDFPIESKIKEELEEILKRNLDDVDTAIELLLYTMKKQIFIDGNKRTSVIYSNHYLISRGKGIIVIPAELTDEFKDLLILYYEGRDEKEIKRFIKEKCYMSI
;
A
#
# COMPACT_ATOMS: atom_id res chain seq x y z
N MET A 1 -3.50 -43.48 -34.91
CA MET A 1 -3.97 -42.36 -35.76
C MET A 1 -4.47 -41.16 -34.94
N PHE A 2 -4.93 -41.30 -33.71
CA PHE A 2 -5.40 -40.23 -32.81
C PHE A 2 -4.28 -39.35 -32.25
N TYR A 3 -3.08 -39.90 -32.02
CA TYR A 3 -1.96 -39.17 -31.37
C TYR A 3 -1.27 -38.15 -32.29
N ILE A 4 -1.37 -38.32 -33.59
CA ILE A 4 -0.77 -37.40 -34.57
C ILE A 4 -1.67 -36.21 -34.85
N LYS A 5 -3.00 -36.34 -34.71
CA LYS A 5 -3.97 -35.26 -34.88
C LYS A 5 -3.92 -34.25 -33.72
N THR A 6 -3.70 -34.74 -32.50
CA THR A 6 -3.57 -33.87 -31.28
C THR A 6 -2.28 -33.04 -31.33
N LYS A 7 -1.14 -33.61 -31.70
CA LYS A 7 0.11 -32.85 -31.84
C LYS A 7 0.06 -31.76 -32.93
N LYS A 8 -0.68 -31.99 -34.00
CA LYS A 8 -0.85 -30.98 -35.06
C LYS A 8 -1.76 -29.85 -34.63
N LYS A 9 -2.80 -30.12 -33.81
CA LYS A 9 -3.72 -29.14 -33.26
C LYS A 9 -3.02 -28.25 -32.21
N PHE A 10 -2.17 -28.81 -31.35
CA PHE A 10 -1.35 -28.04 -30.38
C PHE A 10 -0.26 -27.19 -31.07
N LYS A 11 0.32 -27.67 -32.18
CA LYS A 11 1.28 -26.87 -32.95
C LYS A 11 0.64 -25.69 -33.68
N ASN A 12 -0.57 -25.87 -34.21
CA ASN A 12 -1.34 -24.77 -34.83
C ASN A 12 -1.78 -23.72 -33.81
N ASN A 13 -2.27 -24.11 -32.62
CA ASN A 13 -2.62 -23.17 -31.58
C ASN A 13 -1.41 -22.38 -31.03
N ALA A 14 -0.22 -23.01 -30.96
CA ALA A 14 1.00 -22.33 -30.54
C ALA A 14 1.52 -21.32 -31.60
N LEU A 15 1.26 -21.57 -32.86
CA LEU A 15 1.56 -20.65 -33.98
C LEU A 15 0.57 -19.47 -34.00
N GLU A 16 -0.73 -19.74 -33.83
CA GLU A 16 -1.75 -18.68 -33.69
C GLU A 16 -1.49 -17.75 -32.49
N ILE A 17 -1.13 -18.30 -31.32
CA ILE A 17 -0.77 -17.51 -30.14
C ILE A 17 0.46 -16.63 -30.43
N LYS A 18 1.49 -17.16 -31.10
CA LYS A 18 2.67 -16.38 -31.50
C LYS A 18 2.34 -15.25 -32.47
N ASP A 19 1.43 -15.48 -33.40
CA ASP A 19 1.01 -14.48 -34.39
C ASP A 19 0.09 -13.41 -33.73
N ILE A 20 -0.73 -13.80 -32.74
CA ILE A 20 -1.52 -12.87 -31.94
C ILE A 20 -0.60 -12.00 -31.07
N VAL A 21 0.38 -12.59 -30.38
CA VAL A 21 1.38 -11.87 -29.58
C VAL A 21 2.20 -10.92 -30.47
N LYS A 22 2.57 -11.35 -31.69
CA LYS A 22 3.28 -10.49 -32.63
C LYS A 22 2.43 -9.33 -33.15
N LYS A 23 1.13 -9.54 -33.40
CA LYS A 23 0.17 -8.50 -33.75
C LYS A 23 -0.09 -7.55 -32.60
N LEU A 24 -0.22 -8.03 -31.37
CA LEU A 24 -0.38 -7.21 -30.17
C LEU A 24 0.86 -6.34 -29.93
N LYS A 25 2.06 -6.86 -30.16
CA LYS A 25 3.33 -6.08 -30.13
C LYS A 25 3.40 -5.02 -31.25
N GLN A 26 2.83 -5.29 -32.44
CA GLN A 26 2.76 -4.30 -33.52
C GLN A 26 1.69 -3.22 -33.32
N LEU A 27 0.71 -3.45 -32.45
CA LEU A 27 -0.35 -2.50 -32.12
C LEU A 27 -0.02 -1.60 -30.93
N ASN A 28 1.27 -1.53 -30.49
CA ASN A 28 1.70 -0.82 -29.28
C ASN A 28 0.89 -1.19 -28.01
N TYR A 29 0.32 -2.39 -27.94
CA TYR A 29 0.05 -3.05 -26.69
C TYR A 29 1.42 -3.45 -26.13
N VAL A 30 2.14 -2.47 -25.61
CA VAL A 30 3.32 -2.65 -24.79
C VAL A 30 2.82 -3.50 -23.60
N GLU A 31 3.31 -4.73 -23.46
CA GLU A 31 3.44 -5.26 -22.10
C GLU A 31 4.18 -4.13 -21.37
N ASP A 32 3.54 -3.50 -20.40
CA ASP A 32 4.19 -2.51 -19.55
C ASP A 32 5.36 -3.23 -18.85
N GLU A 33 6.52 -3.18 -19.48
CA GLU A 33 7.76 -3.68 -18.88
C GLU A 33 8.09 -2.72 -17.75
N LEU A 34 8.36 -3.28 -16.58
CA LEU A 34 8.88 -2.52 -15.47
C LEU A 34 10.12 -1.73 -15.95
N THR A 35 10.12 -0.44 -15.69
CA THR A 35 11.35 0.32 -15.93
C THR A 35 12.42 -0.12 -14.94
N GLU A 36 13.70 -0.02 -15.31
CA GLU A 36 14.82 -0.35 -14.43
C GLU A 36 14.71 0.32 -13.05
N LYS A 37 14.25 1.58 -13.02
CA LYS A 37 14.05 2.32 -11.77
C LYS A 37 12.97 1.72 -10.88
N VAL A 38 11.88 1.23 -11.47
CA VAL A 38 10.80 0.58 -10.71
C VAL A 38 11.27 -0.76 -10.16
N GLU A 39 12.02 -1.55 -10.95
CA GLU A 39 12.62 -2.81 -10.49
C GLU A 39 13.60 -2.58 -9.34
N GLN A 40 14.49 -1.60 -9.46
CA GLN A 40 15.41 -1.21 -8.38
C GLN A 40 14.66 -0.79 -7.12
N ASN A 41 13.54 -0.08 -7.26
CA ASN A 41 12.72 0.32 -6.11
C ASN A 41 11.97 -0.85 -5.47
N ILE A 42 11.47 -1.80 -6.25
CA ILE A 42 10.88 -3.04 -5.72
C ILE A 42 11.93 -3.80 -4.90
N ASP A 43 13.13 -3.95 -5.42
CA ASP A 43 14.22 -4.64 -4.72
C ASP A 43 14.67 -3.87 -3.47
N PHE A 44 14.70 -2.54 -3.53
CA PHE A 44 14.93 -1.70 -2.36
C PHE A 44 13.87 -1.93 -1.28
N ALA A 45 12.58 -1.86 -1.64
CA ALA A 45 11.48 -2.10 -0.71
C ALA A 45 11.52 -3.52 -0.11
N LYS A 46 11.85 -4.55 -0.91
CA LYS A 46 12.00 -5.93 -0.43
C LYS A 46 13.14 -6.09 0.58
N ARG A 47 14.29 -5.44 0.36
CA ARG A 47 15.41 -5.48 1.33
C ARG A 47 15.06 -4.83 2.65
N HIS A 48 14.14 -3.87 2.67
CA HIS A 48 13.69 -3.16 3.87
C HIS A 48 12.37 -3.72 4.44
N LEU A 49 11.85 -4.82 3.89
CA LEU A 49 10.48 -5.28 4.16
C LEU A 49 10.23 -5.56 5.64
N VAL A 50 11.12 -6.31 6.30
CA VAL A 50 10.99 -6.65 7.72
C VAL A 50 11.01 -5.38 8.58
N ASP A 51 11.96 -4.49 8.34
CA ASP A 51 12.09 -3.21 9.05
C ASP A 51 10.86 -2.31 8.84
N THR A 52 10.36 -2.25 7.62
CA THR A 52 9.17 -1.48 7.27
C THR A 52 7.92 -2.01 7.98
N ILE A 53 7.74 -3.33 8.00
CA ILE A 53 6.60 -3.97 8.69
C ILE A 53 6.72 -3.76 10.20
N TYR A 54 7.91 -3.92 10.78
CA TYR A 54 8.16 -3.66 12.19
C TYR A 54 7.78 -2.23 12.57
N LYS A 55 8.30 -1.23 11.86
CA LYS A 55 7.99 0.19 12.11
C LYS A 55 6.48 0.48 11.96
N GLN A 56 5.85 -0.11 10.96
CA GLN A 56 4.41 0.06 10.74
C GLN A 56 3.57 -0.62 11.84
N ALA A 57 4.01 -1.75 12.39
CA ALA A 57 3.40 -2.40 13.54
C ALA A 57 3.51 -1.53 14.81
N ILE A 58 4.68 -0.93 15.06
CA ILE A 58 4.88 0.04 16.16
C ILE A 58 3.96 1.26 16.00
N LEU A 59 3.82 1.79 14.79
CA LEU A 59 2.90 2.89 14.51
C LEU A 59 1.45 2.58 14.90
N GLU A 60 1.03 1.32 14.76
CA GLU A 60 -0.29 0.81 15.15
C GLU A 60 -0.39 0.41 16.64
N GLY A 61 0.70 0.56 17.40
CA GLY A 61 0.71 0.22 18.84
C GLY A 61 0.85 -1.27 19.12
N VAL A 62 1.27 -2.07 18.13
CA VAL A 62 1.59 -3.49 18.33
C VAL A 62 2.86 -3.59 19.15
N ALA A 63 2.78 -4.27 20.29
CA ALA A 63 3.93 -4.51 21.15
C ALA A 63 4.80 -5.65 20.54
N THR A 64 5.72 -5.29 19.67
CA THR A 64 6.63 -6.23 19.00
C THR A 64 8.07 -5.71 19.01
N THR A 65 9.01 -6.62 18.78
CA THR A 65 10.41 -6.31 18.49
C THR A 65 10.72 -6.56 17.02
N PHE A 66 11.85 -6.06 16.53
CA PHE A 66 12.30 -6.40 15.18
C PHE A 66 12.47 -7.93 15.02
N ALA A 67 13.09 -8.60 16.01
CA ALA A 67 13.30 -10.05 15.97
C ALA A 67 12.00 -10.86 15.99
N ASP A 68 10.99 -10.43 16.78
CA ASP A 68 9.66 -11.08 16.76
C ASP A 68 8.97 -10.87 15.42
N THR A 69 9.04 -9.66 14.86
CA THR A 69 8.46 -9.34 13.55
C THR A 69 9.11 -10.19 12.45
N GLU A 70 10.44 -10.30 12.43
CA GLU A 70 11.20 -11.15 11.51
C GLU A 70 10.77 -12.61 11.64
N SER A 71 10.73 -13.14 12.88
CA SER A 71 10.30 -14.51 13.16
C SER A 71 8.89 -14.78 12.63
N ILE A 72 7.92 -13.86 12.83
CA ILE A 72 6.56 -14.01 12.30
C ILE A 72 6.56 -14.02 10.77
N ILE A 73 7.30 -13.12 10.14
CA ILE A 73 7.40 -13.03 8.68
C ILE A 73 7.99 -14.31 8.08
N GLU A 74 8.93 -14.94 8.76
CA GLU A 74 9.54 -16.21 8.35
C GLU A 74 8.74 -17.45 8.72
N GLY A 75 7.58 -17.28 9.39
CA GLY A 75 6.71 -18.39 9.82
C GLY A 75 7.16 -19.06 11.11
N GLY A 76 8.01 -18.40 11.88
CA GLY A 76 8.46 -18.84 13.21
C GLY A 76 7.40 -18.61 14.31
N LYS A 77 7.76 -18.95 15.53
CA LYS A 77 6.92 -18.80 16.73
C LYS A 77 7.41 -17.64 17.58
N VAL A 78 6.47 -16.88 18.12
CA VAL A 78 6.73 -15.83 19.13
C VAL A 78 5.92 -16.15 20.39
N ASN A 79 6.46 -15.80 21.56
CA ASN A 79 5.88 -16.24 22.82
C ASN A 79 5.05 -15.18 23.58
N ASN A 80 5.28 -13.91 23.33
CA ASN A 80 4.71 -12.82 24.14
C ASN A 80 3.79 -11.88 23.34
N MET A 81 3.18 -12.38 22.27
CA MET A 81 2.28 -11.61 21.43
C MET A 81 0.88 -12.22 21.43
N THR A 82 -0.13 -11.38 21.31
CA THR A 82 -1.50 -11.84 21.10
C THR A 82 -1.64 -12.39 19.67
N SER A 83 -2.59 -13.33 19.47
CA SER A 83 -2.90 -13.82 18.12
C SER A 83 -3.37 -12.70 17.19
N GLU A 84 -4.00 -11.66 17.73
CA GLU A 84 -4.42 -10.47 17.00
C GLU A 84 -3.21 -9.69 16.48
N ASP A 85 -2.20 -9.43 17.32
CA ASP A 85 -0.98 -8.71 16.94
C ASP A 85 -0.17 -9.48 15.90
N VAL A 86 -0.05 -10.80 16.07
CA VAL A 86 0.57 -11.68 15.07
C VAL A 86 -0.18 -11.59 13.73
N LEU A 87 -1.51 -11.63 13.75
CA LEU A 87 -2.30 -11.52 12.53
C LEU A 87 -2.14 -10.15 11.86
N LYS A 88 -2.05 -9.06 12.63
CA LYS A 88 -1.75 -7.71 12.09
C LYS A 88 -0.44 -7.70 11.30
N ILE A 89 0.63 -8.31 11.85
CA ILE A 89 1.94 -8.39 11.19
C ILE A 89 1.86 -9.25 9.91
N ILE A 90 1.19 -10.39 9.97
CA ILE A 90 0.99 -11.25 8.79
C ILE A 90 0.22 -10.53 7.68
N ASN A 91 -0.84 -9.81 8.05
CA ASN A 91 -1.62 -9.03 7.07
C ASN A 91 -0.81 -7.88 6.47
N LEU A 92 0.05 -7.21 7.26
CA LEU A 92 0.99 -6.22 6.74
C LEU A 92 1.96 -6.84 5.73
N LYS A 93 2.53 -8.02 6.05
CA LYS A 93 3.39 -8.76 5.10
C LYS A 93 2.64 -9.01 3.79
N HIS A 94 1.46 -9.58 3.84
CA HIS A 94 0.66 -9.88 2.66
C HIS A 94 0.32 -8.64 1.85
N ALA A 95 -0.01 -7.52 2.50
CA ALA A 95 -0.34 -6.28 1.82
C ALA A 95 0.88 -5.64 1.15
N TRP A 96 2.07 -5.73 1.75
CA TRP A 96 3.32 -5.32 1.11
C TRP A 96 3.68 -6.23 -0.06
N GLU A 97 3.60 -7.56 0.11
CA GLU A 97 3.84 -8.52 -0.98
C GLU A 97 2.88 -8.29 -2.15
N PHE A 98 1.62 -7.95 -1.85
CA PHE A 98 0.60 -7.63 -2.86
C PHE A 98 1.01 -6.43 -3.69
N ILE A 99 1.38 -5.28 -3.09
CA ILE A 99 1.76 -4.10 -3.86
C ILE A 99 3.09 -4.26 -4.60
N LEU A 100 3.99 -5.14 -4.13
CA LEU A 100 5.27 -5.44 -4.78
C LEU A 100 5.15 -6.48 -5.91
N ASN A 101 3.95 -7.02 -6.14
CA ASN A 101 3.70 -7.89 -7.28
C ASN A 101 3.75 -7.09 -8.59
N LYS A 102 4.42 -7.62 -9.62
CA LYS A 102 4.61 -6.94 -10.91
C LYS A 102 3.31 -6.41 -11.52
N ASN A 103 2.25 -7.20 -11.51
CA ASN A 103 0.98 -6.80 -12.11
C ASN A 103 0.25 -5.73 -11.28
N VAL A 104 0.45 -5.72 -9.97
CA VAL A 104 -0.15 -4.75 -9.07
C VAL A 104 0.61 -3.43 -9.14
N ILE A 105 1.95 -3.46 -9.12
CA ILE A 105 2.76 -2.24 -9.16
C ILE A 105 2.60 -1.46 -10.47
N LEU A 106 2.26 -2.14 -11.56
CA LEU A 106 1.94 -1.52 -12.86
C LEU A 106 0.51 -0.99 -12.95
N SER A 107 -0.36 -1.31 -11.99
CA SER A 107 -1.72 -0.81 -11.99
C SER A 107 -1.80 0.64 -11.50
N ASP A 108 -2.91 1.31 -11.83
CA ASP A 108 -3.15 2.67 -11.36
C ASP A 108 -3.29 2.74 -9.83
N THR A 109 -2.68 3.75 -9.23
CA THR A 109 -2.91 4.09 -7.82
C THR A 109 -4.28 4.76 -7.69
N ASN A 110 -5.33 3.98 -7.52
CA ASN A 110 -6.72 4.43 -7.52
C ASN A 110 -7.51 3.94 -6.31
N PHE A 111 -8.79 4.29 -6.25
CA PHE A 111 -9.68 3.91 -5.16
C PHE A 111 -9.87 2.38 -5.04
N ALA A 112 -9.91 1.64 -6.15
CA ALA A 112 -10.06 0.18 -6.11
C ALA A 112 -8.84 -0.48 -5.45
N LEU A 113 -7.63 -0.02 -5.78
CA LEU A 113 -6.40 -0.47 -5.13
C LEU A 113 -6.41 -0.18 -3.63
N LEU A 114 -6.86 1.02 -3.22
CA LEU A 114 -6.98 1.39 -1.81
C LEU A 114 -7.89 0.41 -1.04
N CYS A 115 -9.02 0.04 -1.63
CA CYS A 115 -9.95 -0.94 -1.07
C CYS A 115 -9.34 -2.34 -0.96
N GLU A 116 -8.62 -2.82 -1.98
CA GLU A 116 -7.97 -4.14 -1.94
C GLU A 116 -6.84 -4.18 -0.89
N ILE A 117 -6.06 -3.12 -0.76
CA ILE A 117 -5.05 -3.02 0.31
C ILE A 117 -5.72 -3.11 1.69
N ASN A 118 -6.80 -2.36 1.95
CA ASN A 118 -7.51 -2.44 3.23
C ASN A 118 -8.11 -3.83 3.48
N LYS A 119 -8.64 -4.48 2.46
CA LYS A 119 -9.18 -5.83 2.55
C LYS A 119 -8.12 -6.84 3.01
N ILE A 120 -6.88 -6.71 2.55
CA ILE A 120 -5.76 -7.56 2.98
C ILE A 120 -5.34 -7.18 4.41
N VAL A 121 -5.17 -5.89 4.69
CA VAL A 121 -4.76 -5.36 6.01
C VAL A 121 -5.73 -5.80 7.12
N GLU A 122 -7.03 -5.83 6.82
CA GLU A 122 -8.09 -6.17 7.78
C GLU A 122 -8.60 -7.62 7.65
N GLN A 123 -7.91 -8.46 6.90
CA GLN A 123 -8.30 -9.85 6.72
C GLN A 123 -8.36 -10.58 8.06
N GLY A 124 -9.52 -11.19 8.36
CA GLY A 124 -9.75 -11.91 9.61
C GLY A 124 -10.23 -11.04 10.78
N PHE A 125 -10.22 -9.70 10.65
CA PHE A 125 -10.74 -8.78 11.68
C PHE A 125 -12.19 -8.36 11.39
N TYR A 126 -12.48 -7.96 10.15
CA TYR A 126 -13.79 -7.45 9.77
C TYR A 126 -14.29 -8.10 8.48
N TYR A 127 -15.55 -8.55 8.46
CA TYR A 127 -16.20 -9.04 7.23
C TYR A 127 -16.46 -7.90 6.22
N THR A 128 -16.37 -6.64 6.68
CA THR A 128 -16.47 -5.42 5.85
C THR A 128 -15.11 -4.89 5.41
N ALA A 129 -14.01 -5.64 5.61
CA ALA A 129 -12.69 -5.25 5.15
C ALA A 129 -12.71 -4.85 3.67
N GLY A 130 -12.07 -3.73 3.34
CA GLY A 130 -12.06 -3.16 1.99
C GLY A 130 -13.33 -2.43 1.57
N LYS A 131 -14.35 -2.35 2.44
CA LYS A 131 -15.60 -1.61 2.14
C LYS A 131 -15.63 -0.28 2.89
N ILE A 132 -16.18 0.73 2.23
CA ILE A 132 -16.43 2.04 2.87
C ILE A 132 -17.29 1.84 4.11
N ARG A 133 -16.90 2.45 5.21
CA ARG A 133 -17.67 2.42 6.46
C ARG A 133 -19.02 3.13 6.31
N ASN A 134 -20.00 2.61 6.96
CA ASN A 134 -21.33 3.18 7.09
C ASN A 134 -21.69 3.51 8.55
N VAL A 135 -20.69 3.51 9.42
CA VAL A 135 -20.81 3.86 10.84
C VAL A 135 -19.81 4.95 11.22
N PRO A 136 -20.10 5.77 12.24
CA PRO A 136 -19.12 6.73 12.74
C PRO A 136 -17.93 6.01 13.35
N VAL A 137 -16.76 6.64 13.28
CA VAL A 137 -15.52 6.19 13.95
C VAL A 137 -14.99 7.30 14.84
N THR A 138 -14.23 6.94 15.84
CA THR A 138 -13.52 7.86 16.74
C THR A 138 -12.02 7.64 16.60
N ILE A 139 -11.25 8.71 16.80
CA ILE A 139 -9.80 8.66 16.76
C ILE A 139 -9.28 8.96 18.15
N GLY A 140 -8.37 8.12 18.65
CA GLY A 140 -7.73 8.36 19.94
C GLY A 140 -6.92 9.66 19.94
N GLY A 141 -6.92 10.38 21.06
CA GLY A 141 -6.14 11.59 21.26
C GLY A 141 -6.75 12.89 20.72
N THR A 142 -7.92 12.84 20.06
CA THR A 142 -8.62 14.03 19.58
C THR A 142 -10.14 13.93 19.71
N THR A 143 -10.81 15.07 19.79
CA THR A 143 -12.27 15.18 19.70
C THR A 143 -12.78 15.36 18.27
N TRP A 144 -11.86 15.54 17.31
CA TRP A 144 -12.19 15.65 15.89
C TRP A 144 -12.84 14.36 15.38
N LYS A 145 -13.85 14.50 14.56
CA LYS A 145 -14.58 13.37 13.97
C LYS A 145 -14.58 13.49 12.45
N PRO A 146 -14.20 12.43 11.74
CA PRO A 146 -14.25 12.43 10.28
C PRO A 146 -15.69 12.36 9.78
N ASP A 147 -15.98 13.07 8.69
CA ASP A 147 -17.24 12.97 7.98
C ASP A 147 -17.48 11.55 7.45
N PHE A 148 -18.75 11.23 7.15
CA PHE A 148 -19.05 9.97 6.46
C PHE A 148 -18.42 9.98 5.07
N PRO A 149 -17.68 8.91 4.71
CA PRO A 149 -17.05 8.80 3.41
C PRO A 149 -18.12 8.56 2.31
N ILE A 150 -17.99 9.28 1.21
CA ILE A 150 -18.83 9.12 0.01
C ILE A 150 -17.92 8.68 -1.13
N GLU A 151 -18.19 7.51 -1.72
CA GLU A 151 -17.32 6.87 -2.71
C GLU A 151 -17.00 7.77 -3.90
N SER A 152 -18.01 8.39 -4.50
CA SER A 152 -17.81 9.27 -5.66
C SER A 152 -16.91 10.45 -5.34
N LYS A 153 -17.09 11.05 -4.14
CA LYS A 153 -16.28 12.18 -3.68
C LYS A 153 -14.82 11.75 -3.38
N ILE A 154 -14.63 10.57 -2.80
CA ILE A 154 -13.28 10.05 -2.55
C ILE A 154 -12.54 9.80 -3.86
N LYS A 155 -13.22 9.21 -4.86
CA LYS A 155 -12.63 8.98 -6.18
C LYS A 155 -12.20 10.29 -6.84
N GLU A 156 -13.06 11.30 -6.82
CA GLU A 156 -12.79 12.63 -7.34
C GLU A 156 -11.60 13.30 -6.62
N GLU A 157 -11.60 13.32 -5.29
CA GLU A 157 -10.55 13.92 -4.48
C GLU A 157 -9.19 13.20 -4.68
N LEU A 158 -9.16 11.87 -4.82
CA LEU A 158 -7.94 11.12 -5.15
C LEU A 158 -7.42 11.47 -6.55
N GLU A 159 -8.31 11.57 -7.55
CA GLU A 159 -7.93 11.99 -8.89
C GLU A 159 -7.40 13.44 -8.91
N GLU A 160 -8.00 14.33 -8.14
CA GLU A 160 -7.51 15.70 -7.99
C GLU A 160 -6.09 15.76 -7.41
N ILE A 161 -5.80 14.95 -6.37
CA ILE A 161 -4.46 14.86 -5.79
C ILE A 161 -3.46 14.38 -6.84
N LEU A 162 -3.79 13.32 -7.58
CA LEU A 162 -2.93 12.74 -8.62
C LEU A 162 -2.70 13.68 -9.82
N LYS A 163 -3.61 14.61 -10.08
CA LYS A 163 -3.51 15.60 -11.17
C LYS A 163 -2.81 16.90 -10.76
N ARG A 164 -2.50 17.09 -9.47
CA ARG A 164 -1.76 18.29 -9.01
C ARG A 164 -0.35 18.28 -9.58
N ASN A 165 0.15 19.46 -9.92
CA ASN A 165 1.53 19.63 -10.41
C ASN A 165 2.54 19.66 -9.23
N LEU A 166 2.61 18.54 -8.51
CA LEU A 166 3.56 18.32 -7.42
C LEU A 166 4.62 17.31 -7.87
N ASP A 167 5.76 17.26 -7.15
CA ASP A 167 6.68 16.14 -7.32
C ASP A 167 6.08 14.82 -6.79
N ASP A 168 6.66 13.68 -7.19
CA ASP A 168 6.12 12.38 -6.82
C ASP A 168 6.14 12.13 -5.31
N VAL A 169 7.12 12.67 -4.58
CA VAL A 169 7.23 12.53 -3.12
C VAL A 169 6.14 13.34 -2.43
N ASP A 170 5.94 14.58 -2.84
CA ASP A 170 4.89 15.43 -2.29
C ASP A 170 3.50 14.87 -2.61
N THR A 171 3.29 14.32 -3.82
CA THR A 171 2.04 13.64 -4.18
C THR A 171 1.79 12.43 -3.28
N ALA A 172 2.80 11.61 -3.01
CA ALA A 172 2.68 10.47 -2.11
C ALA A 172 2.34 10.89 -0.67
N ILE A 173 2.93 12.01 -0.19
CA ILE A 173 2.63 12.59 1.12
C ILE A 173 1.18 13.07 1.17
N GLU A 174 0.69 13.73 0.11
CA GLU A 174 -0.71 14.12 0.01
C GLU A 174 -1.66 12.92 0.07
N LEU A 175 -1.37 11.86 -0.70
CA LEU A 175 -2.15 10.62 -0.69
C LEU A 175 -2.18 9.97 0.70
N LEU A 176 -1.01 9.90 1.37
CA LEU A 176 -0.86 9.36 2.72
C LEU A 176 -1.75 10.11 3.72
N LEU A 177 -1.60 11.43 3.77
CA LEU A 177 -2.29 12.28 4.73
C LEU A 177 -3.80 12.36 4.44
N TYR A 178 -4.17 12.48 3.16
CA TYR A 178 -5.57 12.48 2.75
C TYR A 178 -6.28 11.19 3.19
N THR A 179 -5.72 10.02 2.86
CA THR A 179 -6.36 8.74 3.17
C THR A 179 -6.39 8.47 4.68
N MET A 180 -5.35 8.87 5.44
CA MET A 180 -5.37 8.84 6.90
C MET A 180 -6.48 9.72 7.49
N LYS A 181 -6.65 10.95 7.01
CA LYS A 181 -7.66 11.89 7.52
C LYS A 181 -9.08 11.48 7.14
N LYS A 182 -9.28 10.98 5.95
CA LYS A 182 -10.61 10.60 5.45
C LYS A 182 -11.25 9.47 6.24
N GLN A 183 -10.46 8.60 6.88
CA GLN A 183 -10.98 7.48 7.66
C GLN A 183 -12.05 6.71 6.90
N ILE A 184 -11.68 6.20 5.73
CA ILE A 184 -12.61 5.62 4.75
C ILE A 184 -13.19 4.30 5.25
N PHE A 185 -12.40 3.54 6.00
CA PHE A 185 -12.74 2.20 6.47
C PHE A 185 -13.06 2.19 7.97
N ILE A 186 -13.64 1.11 8.47
CA ILE A 186 -13.91 0.93 9.91
C ILE A 186 -12.60 0.91 10.70
N ASP A 187 -11.60 0.19 10.20
CA ASP A 187 -10.27 0.11 10.80
C ASP A 187 -9.18 -0.04 9.72
N GLY A 188 -7.91 -0.07 10.14
CA GLY A 188 -6.75 -0.22 9.26
C GLY A 188 -6.42 1.00 8.41
N ASN A 189 -7.06 2.15 8.64
CA ASN A 189 -6.86 3.34 7.80
C ASN A 189 -5.39 3.78 7.74
N LYS A 190 -4.65 3.87 8.86
CA LYS A 190 -3.22 4.24 8.84
C LYS A 190 -2.37 3.21 8.12
N ARG A 191 -2.57 1.92 8.42
CA ARG A 191 -1.84 0.81 7.77
C ARG A 191 -2.05 0.83 6.27
N THR A 192 -3.29 0.94 5.83
CA THR A 192 -3.67 1.04 4.42
C THR A 192 -3.05 2.26 3.75
N SER A 193 -3.09 3.42 4.39
CA SER A 193 -2.59 4.68 3.83
C SER A 193 -1.08 4.64 3.58
N VAL A 194 -0.29 4.07 4.50
CA VAL A 194 1.16 3.90 4.33
C VAL A 194 1.45 3.00 3.12
N ILE A 195 0.77 1.86 3.00
CA ILE A 195 1.01 0.92 1.90
C ILE A 195 0.54 1.52 0.56
N TYR A 196 -0.59 2.22 0.55
CA TYR A 196 -1.14 2.87 -0.64
C TYR A 196 -0.23 3.98 -1.20
N SER A 197 0.29 4.84 -0.32
CA SER A 197 1.23 5.88 -0.73
C SER A 197 2.57 5.30 -1.22
N ASN A 198 3.00 4.17 -0.64
CA ASN A 198 4.19 3.46 -1.10
C ASN A 198 4.00 2.76 -2.44
N HIS A 199 2.81 2.24 -2.75
CA HIS A 199 2.52 1.79 -4.10
C HIS A 199 2.74 2.91 -5.12
N TYR A 200 2.26 4.12 -4.83
CA TYR A 200 2.45 5.29 -5.70
C TYR A 200 3.94 5.60 -5.92
N LEU A 201 4.76 5.64 -4.87
CA LEU A 201 6.20 5.92 -4.96
C LEU A 201 6.96 4.82 -5.70
N ILE A 202 6.71 3.56 -5.34
CA ILE A 202 7.44 2.43 -5.91
C ILE A 202 7.12 2.28 -7.40
N SER A 203 5.86 2.47 -7.80
CA SER A 203 5.46 2.43 -9.22
C SER A 203 6.13 3.51 -10.09
N ARG A 204 6.76 4.50 -9.47
CA ARG A 204 7.51 5.58 -10.12
C ARG A 204 9.02 5.53 -9.90
N GLY A 205 9.50 4.51 -9.17
CA GLY A 205 10.92 4.37 -8.86
C GLY A 205 11.44 5.51 -7.98
N LYS A 206 10.65 5.94 -6.99
CA LYS A 206 10.94 7.15 -6.17
C LYS A 206 11.18 6.86 -4.69
N GLY A 207 11.55 5.64 -4.32
CA GLY A 207 11.81 5.29 -2.92
C GLY A 207 10.56 4.86 -2.15
N ILE A 208 10.61 5.01 -0.84
CA ILE A 208 9.53 4.61 0.09
C ILE A 208 9.37 5.64 1.22
N ILE A 209 8.17 5.68 1.82
CA ILE A 209 7.88 6.40 3.06
C ILE A 209 7.70 5.38 4.18
N VAL A 210 8.50 5.51 5.24
CA VAL A 210 8.44 4.67 6.44
C VAL A 210 8.57 5.56 7.67
N ILE A 211 7.59 5.52 8.57
CA ILE A 211 7.66 6.28 9.82
C ILE A 211 8.60 5.54 10.77
N PRO A 212 9.75 6.14 11.18
CA PRO A 212 10.68 5.51 12.11
C PRO A 212 10.00 5.19 13.45
N ALA A 213 10.34 4.03 14.04
CA ALA A 213 9.72 3.59 15.28
C ALA A 213 9.91 4.59 16.42
N GLU A 214 11.09 5.18 16.53
CA GLU A 214 11.48 6.21 17.50
C GLU A 214 10.79 7.56 17.31
N LEU A 215 10.22 7.82 16.13
CA LEU A 215 9.49 9.04 15.79
C LEU A 215 7.98 8.85 15.76
N THR A 216 7.48 7.68 16.16
CA THR A 216 6.06 7.33 16.12
C THR A 216 5.19 8.30 16.93
N ASP A 217 5.64 8.69 18.12
CA ASP A 217 4.85 9.59 19.00
C ASP A 217 4.83 11.00 18.40
N GLU A 218 5.98 11.54 17.94
CA GLU A 218 6.05 12.84 17.26
C GLU A 218 5.15 12.86 16.02
N PHE A 219 5.17 11.78 15.22
CA PHE A 219 4.28 11.66 14.07
C PHE A 219 2.79 11.66 14.46
N LYS A 220 2.41 10.92 15.51
CA LYS A 220 1.02 10.86 16.00
C LYS A 220 0.53 12.22 16.48
N ASP A 221 1.37 12.97 17.19
CA ASP A 221 1.03 14.33 17.66
C ASP A 221 0.79 15.28 16.48
N LEU A 222 1.69 15.27 15.48
CA LEU A 222 1.52 16.05 14.27
C LEU A 222 0.29 15.62 13.45
N LEU A 223 0.00 14.32 13.42
CA LEU A 223 -1.17 13.78 12.71
C LEU A 223 -2.49 14.24 13.37
N ILE A 224 -2.55 14.32 14.71
CA ILE A 224 -3.69 14.87 15.43
C ILE A 224 -3.90 16.35 15.08
N LEU A 225 -2.84 17.17 15.11
CA LEU A 225 -2.90 18.56 14.71
C LEU A 225 -3.40 18.72 13.26
N TYR A 226 -2.92 17.88 12.36
CA TYR A 226 -3.39 17.85 10.98
C TYR A 226 -4.88 17.46 10.85
N TYR A 227 -5.36 16.49 11.62
CA TYR A 227 -6.79 16.13 11.65
C TYR A 227 -7.66 17.30 12.07
N GLU A 228 -7.21 18.07 13.04
CA GLU A 228 -7.88 19.27 13.54
C GLU A 228 -7.74 20.51 12.63
N GLY A 229 -7.10 20.35 11.47
CA GLY A 229 -6.91 21.44 10.49
C GLY A 229 -5.76 22.40 10.81
N ARG A 230 -4.82 21.97 11.66
CA ARG A 230 -3.62 22.73 12.07
C ARG A 230 -2.35 22.08 11.52
N ASP A 231 -1.31 22.89 11.38
CA ASP A 231 0.07 22.47 11.09
C ASP A 231 0.27 21.48 9.92
N GLU A 232 -0.53 21.63 8.85
CA GLU A 232 -0.40 20.82 7.64
C GLU A 232 1.00 20.89 7.03
N LYS A 233 1.64 22.05 7.06
CA LYS A 233 3.00 22.21 6.53
C LYS A 233 4.04 21.46 7.34
N GLU A 234 3.85 21.42 8.67
CA GLU A 234 4.80 20.78 9.58
C GLU A 234 4.81 19.27 9.40
N ILE A 235 3.64 18.63 9.37
CA ILE A 235 3.58 17.18 9.15
C ILE A 235 4.12 16.78 7.77
N LYS A 236 3.85 17.56 6.72
CA LYS A 236 4.39 17.31 5.38
C LYS A 236 5.92 17.41 5.37
N ARG A 237 6.47 18.45 6.01
CA ARG A 237 7.91 18.61 6.16
C ARG A 237 8.51 17.44 6.95
N PHE A 238 7.91 17.08 8.07
CA PHE A 238 8.33 15.95 8.89
C PHE A 238 8.40 14.66 8.08
N ILE A 239 7.35 14.31 7.31
CA ILE A 239 7.33 13.11 6.49
C ILE A 239 8.43 13.17 5.43
N LYS A 240 8.58 14.31 4.74
CA LYS A 240 9.57 14.48 3.68
C LYS A 240 11.01 14.36 4.18
N GLU A 241 11.32 14.95 5.34
CA GLU A 241 12.68 15.01 5.87
C GLU A 241 13.07 13.80 6.72
N LYS A 242 12.11 13.20 7.45
CA LYS A 242 12.41 12.16 8.45
C LYS A 242 11.88 10.76 8.09
N CYS A 243 10.90 10.66 7.20
CA CYS A 243 10.25 9.39 6.88
C CYS A 243 10.50 8.91 5.45
N TYR A 244 10.93 9.78 4.54
CA TYR A 244 11.20 9.44 3.16
C TYR A 244 12.61 8.86 2.98
N MET A 245 12.70 7.75 2.26
CA MET A 245 13.94 7.06 1.91
C MET A 245 14.02 6.95 0.37
N SER A 246 15.01 7.62 -0.22
CA SER A 246 15.30 7.49 -1.66
C SER A 246 16.06 6.19 -1.95
N ILE A 247 16.02 5.77 -3.22
CA ILE A 247 16.82 4.63 -3.71
C ILE A 247 18.28 5.08 -3.83
#